data_a737cd032f17c90246fb3b32ee118892
#
_entry.id   a737cd032f17c90246fb3b32ee118892
#
_cell.length_a   1.000
_cell.length_b   1.000
_cell.length_c   1.000
_cell.angle_alpha   90.00
_cell.angle_beta   90.00
_cell.angle_gamma   90.00
#
_symmetry.space_group_name_H-M   'P 1'
#
loop_
_entity.id
_entity.type
_entity.pdbx_description
1 polymer ?
#
loop_
_entity_poly.entity_id
_entity_poly.type
_entity_poly.pdbx_seq_one_letter_code
_entity_poly.pdbx_strand_id
1 'polypeptide(L)'
;MSVGAFQAFMGWFMVKSGLVDRPDVSHFRLSAHLTTAFIIYIMLVFSFWKYLGKNTAFDRSVRNSQLKDHSKRIILSIIILILTIASGAFVSGTNAGWAYNNFPLMGENFLPPIILEENQLSLFDYFNDIGFIQFFHRILATLTLFLILYTTYKALKDSIFFRLRKYFYILGIFMVLQYALGIIILKLFVPALLGLFHQFGSLIVLTNLVVIYAETKNRGARYRPSVQ
;
A
#
# COMPACT_ATOMS: atom_id res chain seq x y z
N MET A 1 -11.56 1.97 20.57
CA MET A 1 -12.09 3.35 20.68
C MET A 1 -11.01 4.42 20.49
N SER A 2 -9.83 4.33 21.11
CA SER A 2 -8.75 5.32 21.02
C SER A 2 -8.28 5.66 19.59
N VAL A 3 -8.12 4.66 18.72
CA VAL A 3 -7.63 4.85 17.34
C VAL A 3 -8.65 5.58 16.46
N GLY A 4 -9.95 5.31 16.65
CA GLY A 4 -11.03 6.05 15.96
C GLY A 4 -11.12 7.51 16.39
N ALA A 5 -10.98 7.78 17.69
CA ALA A 5 -10.91 9.14 18.22
C ALA A 5 -9.69 9.90 17.67
N PHE A 6 -8.54 9.24 17.59
CA PHE A 6 -7.33 9.80 16.98
C PHE A 6 -7.56 10.14 15.50
N GLN A 7 -8.23 9.27 14.73
CA GLN A 7 -8.56 9.52 13.32
C GLN A 7 -9.49 10.72 13.15
N ALA A 8 -10.51 10.87 14.04
CA ALA A 8 -11.39 12.02 14.03
C ALA A 8 -10.63 13.32 14.35
N PHE A 9 -9.74 13.28 15.36
CA PHE A 9 -8.85 14.41 15.67
C PHE A 9 -7.96 14.78 14.48
N MET A 10 -7.32 13.81 13.84
CA MET A 10 -6.47 14.06 12.66
C MET A 10 -7.26 14.69 11.50
N GLY A 11 -8.51 14.26 11.26
CA GLY A 11 -9.37 14.87 10.24
C GLY A 11 -9.72 16.32 10.56
N TRP A 12 -10.12 16.59 11.82
CA TRP A 12 -10.37 17.96 12.30
C TRP A 12 -9.11 18.84 12.19
N PHE A 13 -7.96 18.35 12.65
CA PHE A 13 -6.68 19.07 12.59
C PHE A 13 -6.25 19.37 11.14
N MET A 14 -6.46 18.42 10.23
CA MET A 14 -6.19 18.60 8.81
C MET A 14 -6.96 19.79 8.24
N VAL A 15 -8.27 19.86 8.49
CA VAL A 15 -9.15 20.91 7.95
C VAL A 15 -8.89 22.26 8.66
N LYS A 16 -8.91 22.29 10.00
CA LYS A 16 -8.81 23.54 10.76
C LYS A 16 -7.48 24.27 10.57
N SER A 17 -6.39 23.55 10.42
CA SER A 17 -5.06 24.12 10.31
C SER A 17 -4.60 24.41 8.87
N GLY A 18 -5.35 23.97 7.85
CA GLY A 18 -5.02 24.17 6.44
C GLY A 18 -5.77 25.32 5.76
N LEU A 19 -6.94 25.70 6.29
CA LEU A 19 -7.86 26.65 5.62
C LEU A 19 -7.75 28.09 6.18
N VAL A 20 -6.83 28.38 7.10
CA VAL A 20 -6.71 29.73 7.71
C VAL A 20 -5.99 30.69 6.76
N ASP A 21 -4.88 30.25 6.13
CA ASP A 21 -4.03 31.11 5.30
C ASP A 21 -3.91 30.62 3.83
N ARG A 22 -4.37 29.40 3.52
CA ARG A 22 -4.29 28.77 2.20
C ARG A 22 -5.55 27.96 1.92
N PRO A 23 -6.05 27.95 0.66
CA PRO A 23 -7.21 27.14 0.29
C PRO A 23 -6.93 25.63 0.27
N ASP A 24 -5.65 25.23 0.32
CA ASP A 24 -5.22 23.84 0.19
C ASP A 24 -4.82 23.22 1.53
N VAL A 25 -5.20 21.96 1.72
CA VAL A 25 -4.78 21.13 2.86
C VAL A 25 -3.33 20.71 2.68
N SER A 26 -2.51 20.81 3.75
CA SER A 26 -1.13 20.34 3.72
C SER A 26 -1.05 18.85 3.31
N HIS A 27 -0.25 18.53 2.29
CA HIS A 27 -0.02 17.17 1.81
C HIS A 27 0.54 16.23 2.88
N PHE A 28 1.33 16.74 3.83
CA PHE A 28 1.79 15.96 4.99
C PHE A 28 0.64 15.51 5.89
N ARG A 29 -0.31 16.41 6.18
CA ARG A 29 -1.47 16.10 7.02
C ARG A 29 -2.44 15.18 6.30
N LEU A 30 -2.66 15.40 5.00
CA LEU A 30 -3.47 14.52 4.15
C LEU A 30 -2.90 13.11 4.14
N SER A 31 -1.59 12.97 3.93
CA SER A 31 -0.92 11.66 3.93
C SER A 31 -1.00 10.97 5.30
N ALA A 32 -0.78 11.70 6.40
CA ALA A 32 -0.88 11.17 7.75
C ALA A 32 -2.31 10.69 8.06
N HIS A 33 -3.34 11.50 7.74
CA HIS A 33 -4.74 11.15 7.95
C HIS A 33 -5.14 9.91 7.12
N LEU A 34 -4.79 9.87 5.85
CA LEU A 34 -5.08 8.74 4.97
C LEU A 34 -4.36 7.46 5.43
N THR A 35 -3.07 7.55 5.76
CA THR A 35 -2.28 6.42 6.25
C THR A 35 -2.87 5.84 7.53
N THR A 36 -3.28 6.69 8.46
CA THR A 36 -3.95 6.25 9.71
C THR A 36 -5.26 5.54 9.41
N ALA A 37 -6.07 6.05 8.47
CA ALA A 37 -7.30 5.40 8.04
C ALA A 37 -7.04 3.98 7.47
N PHE A 38 -5.99 3.81 6.67
CA PHE A 38 -5.61 2.49 6.13
C PHE A 38 -5.10 1.54 7.22
N ILE A 39 -4.38 2.04 8.24
CA ILE A 39 -3.97 1.23 9.39
C ILE A 39 -5.21 0.74 10.16
N ILE A 40 -6.18 1.61 10.42
CA ILE A 40 -7.45 1.23 11.05
C ILE A 40 -8.17 0.18 10.21
N TYR A 41 -8.23 0.39 8.90
CA TYR A 41 -8.82 -0.55 7.96
C TYR A 41 -8.17 -1.95 8.03
N ILE A 42 -6.83 -2.03 8.07
CA ILE A 42 -6.09 -3.29 8.26
C ILE A 42 -6.52 -3.97 9.55
N MET A 43 -6.58 -3.24 10.66
CA MET A 43 -6.98 -3.79 11.96
C MET A 43 -8.41 -4.36 11.91
N LEU A 44 -9.33 -3.66 11.27
CA LEU A 44 -10.73 -4.10 11.12
C LEU A 44 -10.82 -5.35 10.25
N VAL A 45 -10.23 -5.35 9.06
CA VAL A 45 -10.24 -6.51 8.14
C VAL A 45 -9.58 -7.72 8.80
N PHE A 46 -8.42 -7.54 9.44
CA PHE A 46 -7.72 -8.63 10.14
C PHE A 46 -8.57 -9.23 11.28
N SER A 47 -9.18 -8.36 12.11
CA SER A 47 -10.01 -8.79 13.24
C SER A 47 -11.28 -9.49 12.77
N PHE A 48 -11.94 -8.94 11.75
CA PHE A 48 -13.14 -9.53 11.15
C PHE A 48 -12.84 -10.91 10.54
N TRP A 49 -11.76 -11.01 9.75
CA TRP A 49 -11.36 -12.27 9.13
C TRP A 49 -10.98 -13.34 10.16
N LYS A 50 -10.27 -12.93 11.22
CA LYS A 50 -9.93 -13.82 12.33
C LYS A 50 -11.17 -14.30 13.08
N TYR A 51 -12.19 -13.46 13.21
CA TYR A 51 -13.47 -13.84 13.82
C TYR A 51 -14.21 -14.87 12.96
N LEU A 52 -14.29 -14.67 11.64
CA LEU A 52 -14.91 -15.62 10.71
C LEU A 52 -14.14 -16.94 10.61
N GLY A 53 -12.82 -16.92 10.65
CA GLY A 53 -11.91 -18.06 10.45
C GLY A 53 -11.85 -19.08 11.59
N LYS A 54 -12.67 -18.95 12.64
CA LYS A 54 -12.67 -19.88 13.79
C LYS A 54 -12.95 -21.34 13.44
N ASN A 55 -13.50 -21.63 12.25
CA ASN A 55 -14.02 -22.95 11.88
C ASN A 55 -13.29 -23.67 10.72
N THR A 56 -12.18 -23.12 10.20
CA THR A 56 -11.46 -23.80 9.12
C THR A 56 -10.53 -24.89 9.67
N ALA A 57 -10.92 -26.17 9.50
CA ALA A 57 -10.05 -27.32 9.79
C ALA A 57 -8.83 -27.31 8.86
N PHE A 58 -7.64 -27.44 9.43
CA PHE A 58 -6.38 -27.40 8.69
C PHE A 58 -5.50 -28.62 8.95
N ASP A 59 -4.76 -29.04 7.90
CA ASP A 59 -3.80 -30.13 7.91
C ASP A 59 -2.60 -29.79 8.83
N ARG A 60 -2.29 -30.69 9.76
CA ARG A 60 -1.29 -30.52 10.83
C ARG A 60 0.16 -30.71 10.37
N SER A 61 0.38 -31.05 9.09
CA SER A 61 1.70 -31.46 8.59
C SER A 61 2.59 -30.29 8.11
N VAL A 62 2.17 -29.04 8.27
CA VAL A 62 2.86 -27.86 7.69
C VAL A 62 4.08 -27.44 8.48
N ARG A 63 5.22 -27.35 7.82
CA ARG A 63 6.51 -26.94 8.39
C ARG A 63 6.51 -25.46 8.81
N ASN A 64 6.64 -25.18 10.10
CA ASN A 64 6.58 -23.82 10.69
C ASN A 64 7.59 -22.82 10.06
N SER A 65 8.76 -23.27 9.59
CA SER A 65 9.76 -22.40 8.98
C SER A 65 9.30 -21.79 7.66
N GLN A 66 8.63 -22.57 6.79
CA GLN A 66 8.12 -22.10 5.50
C GLN A 66 7.00 -21.06 5.68
N LEU A 67 6.08 -21.31 6.64
CA LEU A 67 5.03 -20.32 6.98
C LEU A 67 5.61 -19.01 7.48
N LYS A 68 6.70 -19.06 8.27
CA LYS A 68 7.36 -17.88 8.81
C LYS A 68 7.94 -17.01 7.69
N ASP A 69 8.58 -17.60 6.69
CA ASP A 69 9.17 -16.87 5.56
C ASP A 69 8.13 -16.25 4.64
N HIS A 70 7.03 -16.98 4.37
CA HIS A 70 5.90 -16.40 3.65
C HIS A 70 5.24 -15.27 4.42
N SER A 71 5.03 -15.41 5.74
CA SER A 71 4.49 -14.34 6.58
C SER A 71 5.33 -13.07 6.54
N LYS A 72 6.67 -13.20 6.58
CA LYS A 72 7.58 -12.05 6.47
C LYS A 72 7.42 -11.31 5.14
N ARG A 73 7.34 -12.05 4.01
CA ARG A 73 7.15 -11.45 2.67
C ARG A 73 5.79 -10.75 2.57
N ILE A 74 4.72 -11.35 3.11
CA ILE A 74 3.40 -10.75 3.11
C ILE A 74 3.39 -9.46 3.95
N ILE A 75 3.99 -9.46 5.14
CA ILE A 75 4.13 -8.27 5.98
C ILE A 75 4.91 -7.18 5.25
N LEU A 76 6.05 -7.53 4.65
CA LEU A 76 6.85 -6.58 3.86
C LEU A 76 6.03 -5.99 2.70
N SER A 77 5.24 -6.81 2.00
CA SER A 77 4.33 -6.34 0.94
C SER A 77 3.29 -5.37 1.48
N ILE A 78 2.72 -5.62 2.66
CA ILE A 78 1.77 -4.70 3.32
C ILE A 78 2.46 -3.38 3.66
N ILE A 79 3.66 -3.42 4.25
CA ILE A 79 4.41 -2.21 4.65
C ILE A 79 4.73 -1.36 3.42
N ILE A 80 5.31 -1.94 2.36
CA ILE A 80 5.67 -1.21 1.15
C ILE A 80 4.41 -0.68 0.43
N LEU A 81 3.31 -1.44 0.41
CA LEU A 81 2.03 -0.95 -0.13
C LEU A 81 1.50 0.26 0.65
N ILE A 82 1.55 0.25 1.99
CA ILE A 82 1.14 1.39 2.82
C ILE A 82 2.02 2.62 2.54
N LEU A 83 3.33 2.45 2.39
CA LEU A 83 4.23 3.54 2.01
C LEU A 83 3.90 4.07 0.60
N THR A 84 3.53 3.19 -0.33
CA THR A 84 3.08 3.58 -1.67
C THR A 84 1.77 4.38 -1.61
N ILE A 85 0.81 3.95 -0.79
CA ILE A 85 -0.46 4.68 -0.57
C ILE A 85 -0.19 6.06 0.06
N ALA A 86 0.68 6.13 1.07
CA ALA A 86 1.08 7.37 1.70
C ALA A 86 1.73 8.34 0.69
N SER A 87 2.65 7.83 -0.15
CA SER A 87 3.26 8.64 -1.22
C SER A 87 2.24 9.10 -2.27
N GLY A 88 1.22 8.29 -2.57
CA GLY A 88 0.10 8.67 -3.44
C GLY A 88 -0.73 9.83 -2.88
N ALA A 89 -0.87 9.91 -1.54
CA ALA A 89 -1.51 11.05 -0.89
C ALA A 89 -0.68 12.35 -1.05
N PHE A 90 0.67 12.25 -1.05
CA PHE A 90 1.52 13.40 -1.38
C PHE A 90 1.30 13.84 -2.83
N VAL A 91 1.27 12.89 -3.79
CA VAL A 91 0.99 13.22 -5.20
C VAL A 91 -0.36 13.92 -5.37
N SER A 92 -1.40 13.46 -4.67
CA SER A 92 -2.73 14.07 -4.72
C SER A 92 -2.75 15.44 -4.04
N GLY A 93 -2.15 15.56 -2.85
CA GLY A 93 -2.18 16.80 -2.05
C GLY A 93 -1.31 17.94 -2.61
N THR A 94 -0.36 17.63 -3.49
CA THR A 94 0.51 18.63 -4.16
C THR A 94 0.17 18.83 -5.63
N ASN A 95 -0.83 18.12 -6.15
CA ASN A 95 -1.11 18.07 -7.60
C ASN A 95 0.10 17.59 -8.44
N ALA A 96 1.06 16.90 -7.83
CA ALA A 96 2.28 16.43 -8.49
C ALA A 96 1.99 15.48 -9.66
N GLY A 97 0.80 14.89 -9.75
CA GLY A 97 0.38 14.05 -10.87
C GLY A 97 0.36 14.78 -12.22
N TRP A 98 0.33 16.11 -12.21
CA TRP A 98 0.36 16.91 -13.43
C TRP A 98 1.76 17.38 -13.84
N ALA A 99 2.78 17.16 -13.01
CA ALA A 99 4.14 17.63 -13.27
C ALA A 99 4.76 16.97 -14.52
N TYR A 100 4.62 15.65 -14.62
CA TYR A 100 5.14 14.86 -15.74
C TYR A 100 4.14 13.80 -16.17
N ASN A 101 3.59 13.91 -17.39
CA ASN A 101 2.54 13.01 -17.90
C ASN A 101 3.07 11.92 -18.83
N ASN A 102 4.38 11.83 -19.02
CA ASN A 102 5.03 10.74 -19.74
C ASN A 102 5.51 9.64 -18.78
N PHE A 103 5.69 8.43 -19.31
CA PHE A 103 6.16 7.27 -18.60
C PHE A 103 6.97 6.36 -19.55
N PRO A 104 8.12 5.81 -19.16
CA PRO A 104 8.73 5.85 -17.81
C PRO A 104 9.51 7.14 -17.49
N LEU A 105 9.79 7.98 -18.47
CA LEU A 105 10.54 9.22 -18.32
C LEU A 105 9.75 10.28 -17.55
N MET A 106 10.47 11.29 -17.05
CA MET A 106 9.96 12.50 -16.42
C MET A 106 10.45 13.71 -17.24
N GLY A 107 9.68 14.10 -18.26
CA GLY A 107 10.16 14.96 -19.31
C GLY A 107 11.12 14.22 -20.24
N GLU A 108 12.30 14.75 -20.46
CA GLU A 108 13.36 14.13 -21.28
C GLU A 108 14.26 13.16 -20.48
N ASN A 109 14.26 13.26 -19.14
CA ASN A 109 15.12 12.52 -18.25
C ASN A 109 14.38 11.41 -17.50
N PHE A 110 15.13 10.47 -16.94
CA PHE A 110 14.58 9.45 -16.04
C PHE A 110 14.40 9.95 -14.61
N LEU A 111 15.25 10.90 -14.19
CA LEU A 111 15.23 11.52 -12.87
C LEU A 111 14.68 12.95 -12.96
N PRO A 112 13.97 13.42 -11.92
CA PRO A 112 13.53 14.81 -11.85
C PRO A 112 14.73 15.76 -11.66
N PRO A 113 14.67 17.02 -12.16
CA PRO A 113 15.77 17.98 -12.11
C PRO A 113 16.38 18.17 -10.70
N ILE A 114 15.56 18.20 -9.67
CA ILE A 114 16.01 18.38 -8.27
C ILE A 114 17.03 17.33 -7.81
N ILE A 115 17.03 16.12 -8.42
CA ILE A 115 18.02 15.06 -8.10
C ILE A 115 19.31 15.28 -8.89
N LEU A 116 19.21 15.93 -10.06
CA LEU A 116 20.33 16.15 -10.97
C LEU A 116 21.15 17.41 -10.63
N GLU A 117 20.55 18.33 -9.90
CA GLU A 117 21.19 19.57 -9.47
C GLU A 117 22.02 19.34 -8.20
N GLU A 118 23.28 19.79 -8.21
CA GLU A 118 24.19 19.71 -7.05
C GLU A 118 23.87 20.79 -5.99
N ASN A 119 22.65 20.75 -5.45
CA ASN A 119 22.23 21.67 -4.39
C ASN A 119 22.28 20.98 -3.02
N GLN A 120 22.72 21.71 -1.99
CA GLN A 120 22.61 21.24 -0.60
C GLN A 120 21.16 21.37 -0.10
N LEU A 121 20.32 20.43 -0.47
CA LEU A 121 18.90 20.40 -0.12
C LEU A 121 18.65 19.56 1.12
N SER A 122 17.75 19.99 1.98
CA SER A 122 17.25 19.18 3.08
C SER A 122 16.25 18.13 2.59
N LEU A 123 16.01 17.08 3.39
CA LEU A 123 14.95 16.11 3.09
C LEU A 123 13.56 16.77 2.94
N PHE A 124 13.33 17.86 3.67
CA PHE A 124 12.09 18.59 3.60
C PHE A 124 11.89 19.25 2.23
N ASP A 125 12.95 19.75 1.60
CA ASP A 125 12.90 20.39 0.27
C ASP A 125 12.51 19.36 -0.79
N TYR A 126 13.07 18.14 -0.73
CA TYR A 126 12.68 17.05 -1.63
C TYR A 126 11.20 16.70 -1.52
N PHE A 127 10.64 16.61 -0.29
CA PHE A 127 9.21 16.30 -0.09
C PHE A 127 8.27 17.50 -0.30
N ASN A 128 8.78 18.66 -0.72
CA ASN A 128 8.01 19.79 -1.23
C ASN A 128 8.16 19.99 -2.75
N ASP A 129 9.10 19.28 -3.39
CA ASP A 129 9.23 19.30 -4.85
C ASP A 129 8.28 18.31 -5.51
N ILE A 130 7.45 18.83 -6.43
CA ILE A 130 6.42 18.03 -7.12
C ILE A 130 7.00 16.95 -8.03
N GLY A 131 8.17 17.19 -8.62
CA GLY A 131 8.89 16.21 -9.45
C GLY A 131 9.39 15.06 -8.62
N PHE A 132 10.04 15.35 -7.48
CA PHE A 132 10.52 14.33 -6.55
C PHE A 132 9.37 13.52 -5.97
N ILE A 133 8.29 14.15 -5.51
CA ILE A 133 7.11 13.47 -4.96
C ILE A 133 6.55 12.47 -5.98
N GLN A 134 6.39 12.89 -7.24
CA GLN A 134 5.89 12.01 -8.29
C GLN A 134 6.87 10.86 -8.59
N PHE A 135 8.17 11.15 -8.69
CA PHE A 135 9.23 10.15 -8.89
C PHE A 135 9.23 9.11 -7.75
N PHE A 136 9.22 9.58 -6.51
CA PHE A 136 9.22 8.73 -5.33
C PHE A 136 8.02 7.78 -5.31
N HIS A 137 6.83 8.29 -5.66
CA HIS A 137 5.63 7.45 -5.79
C HIS A 137 5.77 6.38 -6.88
N ARG A 138 6.33 6.73 -8.05
CA ARG A 138 6.58 5.78 -9.14
C ARG A 138 7.54 4.66 -8.73
N ILE A 139 8.61 4.99 -8.03
CA ILE A 139 9.58 4.00 -7.51
C ILE A 139 8.91 3.07 -6.51
N LEU A 140 8.19 3.61 -5.52
CA LEU A 140 7.48 2.80 -4.54
C LEU A 140 6.41 1.90 -5.18
N ALA A 141 5.65 2.41 -6.16
CA ALA A 141 4.66 1.63 -6.89
C ALA A 141 5.30 0.48 -7.67
N THR A 142 6.44 0.73 -8.32
CA THR A 142 7.19 -0.28 -9.05
C THR A 142 7.76 -1.35 -8.11
N LEU A 143 8.35 -0.95 -6.98
CA LEU A 143 8.82 -1.87 -5.95
C LEU A 143 7.68 -2.71 -5.37
N THR A 144 6.53 -2.09 -5.12
CA THR A 144 5.31 -2.79 -4.65
C THR A 144 4.85 -3.84 -5.64
N LEU A 145 4.79 -3.48 -6.94
CA LEU A 145 4.44 -4.42 -8.02
C LEU A 145 5.34 -5.65 -7.99
N PHE A 146 6.66 -5.46 -8.08
CA PHE A 146 7.60 -6.57 -8.13
C PHE A 146 7.59 -7.41 -6.86
N LEU A 147 7.49 -6.79 -5.68
CA LEU A 147 7.45 -7.50 -4.41
C LEU A 147 6.18 -8.36 -4.29
N ILE A 148 5.01 -7.83 -4.67
CA ILE A 148 3.74 -8.55 -4.62
C ILE A 148 3.73 -9.69 -5.65
N LEU A 149 4.22 -9.46 -6.87
CA LEU A 149 4.32 -10.52 -7.89
C LEU A 149 5.29 -11.62 -7.46
N TYR A 150 6.44 -11.26 -6.88
CA TYR A 150 7.38 -12.23 -6.32
C TYR A 150 6.77 -13.05 -5.16
N THR A 151 6.05 -12.37 -4.25
CA THR A 151 5.36 -13.03 -3.14
C THR A 151 4.29 -14.00 -3.66
N THR A 152 3.50 -13.58 -4.64
CA THR A 152 2.50 -14.40 -5.33
C THR A 152 3.13 -15.61 -6.00
N TYR A 153 4.20 -15.41 -6.78
CA TYR A 153 4.92 -16.48 -7.47
C TYR A 153 5.44 -17.54 -6.49
N LYS A 154 6.09 -17.12 -5.41
CA LYS A 154 6.61 -18.03 -4.39
C LYS A 154 5.49 -18.82 -3.69
N ALA A 155 4.37 -18.18 -3.40
CA ALA A 155 3.23 -18.81 -2.75
C ALA A 155 2.52 -19.82 -3.68
N LEU A 156 2.38 -19.52 -4.97
CA LEU A 156 1.75 -20.42 -5.95
C LEU A 156 2.58 -21.70 -6.21
N LYS A 157 3.90 -21.63 -6.05
CA LYS A 157 4.79 -22.79 -6.14
C LYS A 157 4.77 -23.68 -4.90
N ASP A 158 4.29 -23.17 -3.77
CA ASP A 158 4.26 -23.91 -2.51
C ASP A 158 2.91 -24.60 -2.31
N SER A 159 2.92 -25.91 -2.11
CA SER A 159 1.71 -26.73 -1.88
C SER A 159 0.96 -26.31 -0.61
N ILE A 160 1.64 -25.72 0.36
CA ILE A 160 1.05 -25.18 1.59
C ILE A 160 -0.10 -24.22 1.30
N PHE A 161 -0.01 -23.45 0.21
CA PHE A 161 -1.01 -22.45 -0.17
C PHE A 161 -2.04 -22.94 -1.16
N PHE A 162 -2.18 -24.25 -1.40
CA PHE A 162 -3.15 -24.79 -2.37
C PHE A 162 -4.56 -24.21 -2.17
N ARG A 163 -5.05 -24.14 -0.91
CA ARG A 163 -6.37 -23.59 -0.58
C ARG A 163 -6.46 -22.06 -0.72
N LEU A 164 -5.32 -21.37 -0.72
CA LEU A 164 -5.26 -19.91 -0.87
C LEU A 164 -4.88 -19.44 -2.28
N ARG A 165 -4.67 -20.36 -3.22
CA ARG A 165 -4.25 -20.03 -4.60
C ARG A 165 -5.14 -18.99 -5.25
N LYS A 166 -6.46 -19.08 -5.07
CA LYS A 166 -7.41 -18.09 -5.60
C LYS A 166 -7.10 -16.65 -5.12
N TYR A 167 -6.77 -16.48 -3.86
CA TYR A 167 -6.44 -15.16 -3.30
C TYR A 167 -5.12 -14.63 -3.87
N PHE A 168 -4.12 -15.49 -4.09
CA PHE A 168 -2.87 -15.09 -4.72
C PHE A 168 -3.05 -14.75 -6.21
N TYR A 169 -3.89 -15.46 -6.96
CA TYR A 169 -4.24 -15.07 -8.33
C TYR A 169 -4.95 -13.71 -8.36
N ILE A 170 -5.95 -13.49 -7.51
CA ILE A 170 -6.64 -12.22 -7.38
C ILE A 170 -5.64 -11.11 -7.03
N LEU A 171 -4.75 -11.35 -6.05
CA LEU A 171 -3.72 -10.40 -5.64
C LEU A 171 -2.81 -9.99 -6.81
N GLY A 172 -2.28 -10.95 -7.56
CA GLY A 172 -1.40 -10.69 -8.70
C GLY A 172 -2.10 -9.93 -9.82
N ILE A 173 -3.32 -10.35 -10.18
CA ILE A 173 -4.12 -9.69 -11.24
C ILE A 173 -4.44 -8.25 -10.85
N PHE A 174 -5.00 -8.04 -9.65
CA PHE A 174 -5.35 -6.69 -9.20
C PHE A 174 -4.13 -5.79 -9.03
N MET A 175 -2.96 -6.33 -8.64
CA MET A 175 -1.74 -5.53 -8.56
C MET A 175 -1.28 -5.05 -9.94
N VAL A 176 -1.33 -5.91 -10.97
CA VAL A 176 -0.99 -5.52 -12.34
C VAL A 176 -1.98 -4.48 -12.87
N LEU A 177 -3.29 -4.70 -12.68
CA LEU A 177 -4.34 -3.75 -13.08
C LEU A 177 -4.17 -2.39 -12.36
N GLN A 178 -3.85 -2.42 -11.07
CA GLN A 178 -3.61 -1.23 -10.26
C GLN A 178 -2.44 -0.40 -10.77
N TYR A 179 -1.33 -1.06 -11.11
CA TYR A 179 -0.15 -0.40 -11.67
C TYR A 179 -0.42 0.18 -13.06
N ALA A 180 -1.08 -0.60 -13.93
CA ALA A 180 -1.48 -0.14 -15.26
C ALA A 180 -2.44 1.06 -15.19
N LEU A 181 -3.42 1.01 -14.27
CA LEU A 181 -4.35 2.12 -14.03
C LEU A 181 -3.61 3.38 -13.58
N GLY A 182 -2.59 3.25 -12.71
CA GLY A 182 -1.75 4.38 -12.30
C GLY A 182 -1.04 5.05 -13.49
N ILE A 183 -0.51 4.27 -14.43
CA ILE A 183 0.11 4.80 -15.66
C ILE A 183 -0.93 5.47 -16.57
N ILE A 184 -2.12 4.88 -16.71
CA ILE A 184 -3.21 5.43 -17.51
C ILE A 184 -3.65 6.78 -16.94
N ILE A 185 -3.87 6.87 -15.63
CA ILE A 185 -4.25 8.11 -14.92
C ILE A 185 -3.23 9.22 -15.21
N LEU A 186 -1.96 8.89 -15.09
CA LEU A 186 -0.87 9.82 -15.35
C LEU A 186 -0.95 10.38 -16.79
N LYS A 187 -1.09 9.50 -17.78
CA LYS A 187 -1.15 9.87 -19.20
C LYS A 187 -2.41 10.67 -19.57
N LEU A 188 -3.49 10.49 -18.82
CA LEU A 188 -4.76 11.20 -19.03
C LEU A 188 -4.88 12.49 -18.17
N PHE A 189 -3.77 13.01 -17.63
CA PHE A 189 -3.77 14.23 -16.81
C PHE A 189 -4.64 14.14 -15.55
N VAL A 190 -4.60 12.98 -14.91
CA VAL A 190 -5.17 12.71 -13.57
C VAL A 190 -6.68 13.01 -13.46
N PRO A 191 -7.55 12.35 -14.25
CA PRO A 191 -8.99 12.51 -14.09
C PRO A 191 -9.42 12.04 -12.69
N ALA A 192 -10.19 12.87 -11.97
CA ALA A 192 -10.58 12.62 -10.59
C ALA A 192 -11.29 11.26 -10.39
N LEU A 193 -12.18 10.88 -11.31
CA LEU A 193 -12.90 9.61 -11.26
C LEU A 193 -11.95 8.40 -11.34
N LEU A 194 -10.95 8.46 -12.23
CA LEU A 194 -9.94 7.40 -12.33
C LEU A 194 -9.04 7.36 -11.10
N GLY A 195 -8.72 8.52 -10.49
CA GLY A 195 -8.04 8.61 -9.21
C GLY A 195 -8.79 7.90 -8.09
N LEU A 196 -10.12 8.05 -8.03
CA LEU A 196 -10.98 7.31 -7.08
C LEU A 196 -10.92 5.79 -7.32
N PHE A 197 -11.00 5.33 -8.58
CA PHE A 197 -10.85 3.91 -8.90
C PHE A 197 -9.48 3.37 -8.52
N HIS A 198 -8.43 4.15 -8.71
CA HIS A 198 -7.08 3.78 -8.30
C HIS A 198 -6.98 3.64 -6.77
N GLN A 199 -7.56 4.57 -6.01
CA GLN A 199 -7.62 4.46 -4.55
C GLN A 199 -8.43 3.24 -4.11
N PHE A 200 -9.57 2.95 -4.77
CA PHE A 200 -10.39 1.78 -4.49
C PHE A 200 -9.65 0.46 -4.79
N GLY A 201 -8.92 0.42 -5.90
CA GLY A 201 -8.10 -0.73 -6.28
C GLY A 201 -7.01 -1.02 -5.24
N SER A 202 -6.43 0.01 -4.63
CA SER A 202 -5.46 -0.17 -3.54
C SER A 202 -6.08 -0.84 -2.30
N LEU A 203 -7.34 -0.55 -1.97
CA LEU A 203 -8.09 -1.24 -0.91
C LEU A 203 -8.28 -2.72 -1.23
N ILE A 204 -8.57 -3.08 -2.49
CA ILE A 204 -8.73 -4.48 -2.90
C ILE A 204 -7.42 -5.24 -2.73
N VAL A 205 -6.29 -4.68 -3.19
CA VAL A 205 -4.96 -5.28 -3.04
C VAL A 205 -4.61 -5.45 -1.56
N LEU A 206 -4.83 -4.41 -0.75
CA LEU A 206 -4.56 -4.44 0.68
C LEU A 206 -5.42 -5.47 1.41
N THR A 207 -6.72 -5.53 1.10
CA THR A 207 -7.65 -6.52 1.68
C THR A 207 -7.16 -7.93 1.42
N ASN A 208 -6.77 -8.26 0.18
CA ASN A 208 -6.26 -9.57 -0.15
C ASN A 208 -4.98 -9.91 0.64
N LEU A 209 -4.03 -8.99 0.75
CA LEU A 209 -2.81 -9.20 1.54
C LEU A 209 -3.12 -9.45 3.02
N VAL A 210 -4.04 -8.67 3.61
CA VAL A 210 -4.43 -8.82 5.02
C VAL A 210 -5.16 -10.15 5.26
N VAL A 211 -6.05 -10.56 4.35
CA VAL A 211 -6.74 -11.85 4.40
C VAL A 211 -5.75 -13.01 4.30
N ILE A 212 -4.82 -12.97 3.34
CA ILE A 212 -3.78 -13.99 3.18
C ILE A 212 -2.91 -14.05 4.44
N TYR A 213 -2.56 -12.91 5.02
CA TYR A 213 -1.78 -12.85 6.26
C TYR A 213 -2.54 -13.46 7.45
N ALA A 214 -3.82 -13.12 7.62
CA ALA A 214 -4.65 -13.66 8.68
C ALA A 214 -4.78 -15.19 8.58
N GLU A 215 -4.97 -15.72 7.37
CA GLU A 215 -4.98 -17.17 7.13
C GLU A 215 -3.65 -17.83 7.48
N THR A 216 -2.52 -17.22 7.10
CA THR A 216 -1.18 -17.72 7.38
C THR A 216 -0.92 -17.75 8.90
N LYS A 217 -1.38 -16.76 9.65
CA LYS A 217 -1.28 -16.69 11.12
C LYS A 217 -2.16 -17.71 11.80
N ASN A 218 -3.40 -17.90 11.33
CA ASN A 218 -4.31 -18.91 11.89
C ASN A 218 -3.73 -20.33 11.77
N ARG A 219 -2.96 -20.60 10.73
CA ARG A 219 -2.24 -21.85 10.51
C ARG A 219 -1.13 -22.06 11.55
N GLY A 220 -0.30 -21.06 11.81
CA GLY A 220 0.80 -21.13 12.77
C GLY A 220 0.36 -21.26 14.23
N ALA A 221 -0.77 -20.67 14.62
CA ALA A 221 -1.27 -20.71 16.00
C ALA A 221 -1.82 -22.09 16.42
N ARG A 222 -2.28 -22.91 15.46
CA ARG A 222 -2.83 -24.25 15.71
C ARG A 222 -1.77 -25.36 15.80
N TYR A 223 -0.52 -25.05 15.51
CA TYR A 223 0.61 -25.99 15.54
C TYR A 223 1.44 -25.87 16.83
N ARG A 224 0.94 -25.35 17.93
CA ARG A 224 1.65 -25.51 19.21
C ARG A 224 1.49 -26.98 19.65
N PRO A 225 2.58 -27.80 19.71
CA PRO A 225 2.51 -29.08 20.34
C PRO A 225 2.08 -28.84 21.78
N SER A 226 1.06 -29.57 22.24
CA SER A 226 0.78 -29.70 23.67
C SER A 226 2.05 -30.24 24.32
N VAL A 227 2.74 -29.40 25.07
CA VAL A 227 3.81 -29.83 25.95
C VAL A 227 3.11 -30.72 26.97
N GLN A 228 3.34 -32.05 26.85
CA GLN A 228 3.03 -33.01 27.88
C GLN A 228 4.10 -32.93 28.95
#